data_2b278951a190d7d00084df0b31b44efd
#
_entry.id   2b278951a190d7d00084df0b31b44efd
#
_cell.length_a   1.000
_cell.length_b   1.000
_cell.length_c   1.000
_cell.angle_alpha   90.00
_cell.angle_beta   90.00
_cell.angle_gamma   90.00
#
_symmetry.space_group_name_H-M   'P 1'
#
loop_
_entity.id
_entity.type
_entity.pdbx_description
1 polymer ?
#
loop_
_entity_poly.entity_id
_entity_poly.type
_entity_poly.pdbx_seq_one_letter_code
_entity_poly.pdbx_strand_id
1 'polypeptide(L)'
;MAEGRRAGLSTTTLRSAAWRAPHRGTRVAPEHDDRARLAALLRACPDAAFFCGATAALLHGLPLPLRIAESARRMPVIGVPHDHVRIRRSGVIGRRLIVEVNDVVEVDGIRCTSLLRTWAELAETLPVPHLTAVSDFLIAHRMTLATRGQLEQTHRRFLGGRGSKARPLAIDLANEKSESPRESELRVLLVMAGLPEPECNVEIYDGPRFVARVDLLYRDKRTVLEYHGDHHRDPQQWSRDQRRRAELESLGYRYTSVTARDFDDPSALLARVRRFLARPANHA
;
A
#
# COMPACT_ATOMS: atom_id res chain seq x y z
N MET A 1 -28.22 -15.37 -8.40
CA MET A 1 -29.44 -16.21 -8.53
C MET A 1 -29.66 -16.72 -9.94
N ALA A 2 -29.73 -15.86 -10.98
CA ALA A 2 -29.93 -16.31 -12.38
C ALA A 2 -28.82 -17.25 -12.88
N GLU A 3 -27.58 -16.95 -12.59
CA GLU A 3 -26.41 -17.76 -12.96
C GLU A 3 -26.40 -19.12 -12.26
N GLY A 4 -26.69 -19.18 -10.95
CA GLY A 4 -26.81 -20.43 -10.22
C GLY A 4 -27.92 -21.34 -10.77
N ARG A 5 -29.04 -20.77 -11.22
CA ARG A 5 -30.09 -21.52 -11.90
C ARG A 5 -29.63 -22.06 -13.26
N ARG A 6 -28.89 -21.26 -14.04
CA ARG A 6 -28.29 -21.74 -15.30
C ARG A 6 -27.26 -22.85 -15.08
N ALA A 7 -26.59 -22.87 -13.93
CA ALA A 7 -25.69 -23.93 -13.49
C ALA A 7 -26.44 -25.13 -12.84
N GLY A 8 -27.78 -25.23 -12.95
CA GLY A 8 -28.58 -26.35 -12.46
C GLY A 8 -28.91 -26.32 -10.97
N LEU A 9 -28.57 -25.26 -10.23
CA LEU A 9 -28.87 -25.16 -8.80
C LEU A 9 -30.32 -24.72 -8.55
N SER A 10 -31.02 -25.44 -7.68
CA SER A 10 -32.40 -25.10 -7.30
C SER A 10 -32.45 -23.79 -6.53
N THR A 11 -33.61 -23.11 -6.57
CA THR A 11 -33.86 -21.89 -5.76
C THR A 11 -33.74 -22.18 -4.26
N THR A 12 -34.15 -23.36 -3.82
CA THR A 12 -34.04 -23.80 -2.43
C THR A 12 -32.59 -23.97 -2.02
N THR A 13 -31.77 -24.62 -2.84
CA THR A 13 -30.32 -24.75 -2.61
C THR A 13 -29.66 -23.37 -2.51
N LEU A 14 -29.94 -22.45 -3.43
CA LEU A 14 -29.37 -21.10 -3.44
C LEU A 14 -29.85 -20.21 -2.27
N ARG A 15 -30.95 -20.56 -1.62
CA ARG A 15 -31.47 -19.87 -0.42
C ARG A 15 -31.08 -20.53 0.88
N SER A 16 -30.49 -21.72 0.84
CA SER A 16 -30.06 -22.44 2.04
C SER A 16 -28.96 -21.67 2.80
N ALA A 17 -28.81 -21.96 4.09
CA ALA A 17 -27.76 -21.38 4.95
C ALA A 17 -26.33 -21.72 4.50
N ALA A 18 -26.19 -22.71 3.62
CA ALA A 18 -24.92 -23.09 3.00
C ALA A 18 -24.36 -22.00 2.05
N TRP A 19 -25.17 -21.02 1.63
CA TRP A 19 -24.77 -19.95 0.73
C TRP A 19 -24.86 -18.60 1.42
N ARG A 20 -23.75 -17.86 1.48
CA ARG A 20 -23.75 -16.49 2.00
C ARG A 20 -24.26 -15.50 0.94
N ALA A 21 -24.98 -14.47 1.40
CA ALA A 21 -25.51 -13.39 0.58
C ALA A 21 -24.81 -12.07 0.96
N PRO A 22 -23.54 -11.87 0.61
CA PRO A 22 -22.80 -10.67 1.00
C PRO A 22 -23.45 -9.38 0.49
N HIS A 23 -24.16 -9.47 -0.63
CA HIS A 23 -24.91 -8.36 -1.21
C HIS A 23 -26.26 -8.86 -1.75
N ARG A 24 -27.25 -7.98 -1.81
CA ARG A 24 -28.58 -8.31 -2.37
C ARG A 24 -28.43 -8.84 -3.80
N GLY A 25 -28.99 -10.02 -4.07
CA GLY A 25 -28.96 -10.68 -5.38
C GLY A 25 -27.71 -11.52 -5.65
N THR A 26 -26.72 -11.54 -4.77
CA THR A 26 -25.53 -12.40 -4.88
C THR A 26 -25.63 -13.62 -3.98
N ARG A 27 -24.91 -14.67 -4.33
CA ARG A 27 -24.68 -15.85 -3.51
C ARG A 27 -23.26 -16.31 -3.75
N VAL A 28 -22.54 -16.65 -2.68
CA VAL A 28 -21.18 -17.14 -2.69
C VAL A 28 -21.08 -18.34 -1.75
N ALA A 29 -20.18 -19.26 -2.06
CA ALA A 29 -19.93 -20.42 -1.20
C ALA A 29 -19.46 -19.98 0.19
N PRO A 30 -19.66 -20.78 1.26
CA PRO A 30 -19.22 -20.43 2.61
C PRO A 30 -17.72 -20.12 2.72
N GLU A 31 -16.91 -20.85 1.96
CA GLU A 31 -15.43 -20.78 1.94
C GLU A 31 -14.90 -19.79 0.90
N HIS A 32 -15.71 -18.81 0.49
CA HIS A 32 -15.29 -17.82 -0.49
C HIS A 32 -14.28 -16.83 0.10
N ASP A 33 -13.32 -16.45 -0.71
CA ASP A 33 -12.39 -15.36 -0.45
C ASP A 33 -12.98 -13.98 -0.83
N ASP A 34 -12.27 -12.93 -0.52
CA ASP A 34 -12.68 -11.56 -0.87
C ASP A 34 -12.83 -11.37 -2.39
N ARG A 35 -12.03 -12.06 -3.20
CA ARG A 35 -12.10 -11.96 -4.67
C ARG A 35 -13.39 -12.55 -5.22
N ALA A 36 -13.78 -13.74 -4.77
CA ALA A 36 -15.05 -14.35 -5.16
C ALA A 36 -16.26 -13.48 -4.77
N ARG A 37 -16.19 -12.83 -3.60
CA ARG A 37 -17.21 -11.88 -3.16
C ARG A 37 -17.31 -10.66 -4.09
N LEU A 38 -16.17 -10.07 -4.47
CA LEU A 38 -16.11 -8.94 -5.39
C LEU A 38 -16.59 -9.35 -6.79
N ALA A 39 -16.16 -10.50 -7.32
CA ALA A 39 -16.64 -11.02 -8.59
C ALA A 39 -18.17 -11.19 -8.61
N ALA A 40 -18.75 -11.79 -7.57
CA ALA A 40 -20.19 -11.96 -7.45
C ALA A 40 -20.93 -10.61 -7.37
N LEU A 41 -20.34 -9.61 -6.70
CA LEU A 41 -20.90 -8.27 -6.62
C LEU A 41 -20.92 -7.59 -7.99
N LEU A 42 -19.81 -7.66 -8.74
CA LEU A 42 -19.69 -7.03 -10.05
C LEU A 42 -20.68 -7.61 -11.06
N ARG A 43 -20.85 -8.96 -11.06
CA ARG A 43 -21.87 -9.64 -11.90
C ARG A 43 -23.32 -9.23 -11.58
N ALA A 44 -23.58 -8.67 -10.42
CA ALA A 44 -24.89 -8.13 -10.05
C ALA A 44 -25.04 -6.63 -10.35
N CYS A 45 -24.05 -6.04 -11.00
CA CYS A 45 -24.02 -4.66 -11.48
C CYS A 45 -24.20 -4.63 -13.03
N PRO A 46 -24.47 -3.46 -13.63
CA PRO A 46 -24.46 -3.31 -15.08
C PRO A 46 -23.11 -3.70 -15.70
N ASP A 47 -23.13 -4.14 -16.96
CA ASP A 47 -21.93 -4.58 -17.66
C ASP A 47 -20.84 -3.52 -17.78
N ALA A 48 -21.19 -2.24 -17.75
CA ALA A 48 -20.22 -1.13 -17.75
C ALA A 48 -19.55 -0.90 -16.38
N ALA A 49 -19.94 -1.61 -15.31
CA ALA A 49 -19.36 -1.42 -13.97
C ALA A 49 -17.96 -2.03 -13.84
N PHE A 50 -17.13 -1.42 -13.02
CA PHE A 50 -15.77 -1.87 -12.68
C PHE A 50 -15.40 -1.40 -11.27
N PHE A 51 -14.48 -2.09 -10.60
CA PHE A 51 -13.95 -1.58 -9.32
C PHE A 51 -12.96 -0.46 -9.55
N CYS A 52 -12.91 0.51 -8.62
CA CYS A 52 -12.00 1.65 -8.67
C CYS A 52 -11.49 2.03 -7.27
N GLY A 53 -10.53 2.96 -7.20
CA GLY A 53 -9.95 3.45 -5.94
C GLY A 53 -9.39 2.33 -5.08
N ALA A 54 -9.69 2.38 -3.77
CA ALA A 54 -9.12 1.42 -2.81
C ALA A 54 -9.53 -0.05 -3.08
N THR A 55 -10.69 -0.29 -3.71
CA THR A 55 -11.09 -1.67 -4.07
C THR A 55 -10.26 -2.20 -5.24
N ALA A 56 -9.99 -1.38 -6.25
CA ALA A 56 -9.07 -1.75 -7.33
C ALA A 56 -7.64 -1.96 -6.80
N ALA A 57 -7.21 -1.13 -5.85
CA ALA A 57 -5.92 -1.30 -5.18
C ALA A 57 -5.79 -2.66 -4.47
N LEU A 58 -6.84 -3.14 -3.79
CA LEU A 58 -6.88 -4.48 -3.21
C LEU A 58 -6.75 -5.59 -4.27
N LEU A 59 -7.42 -5.43 -5.42
CA LEU A 59 -7.33 -6.39 -6.52
C LEU A 59 -5.93 -6.46 -7.12
N HIS A 60 -5.25 -5.31 -7.23
CA HIS A 60 -3.86 -5.22 -7.69
C HIS A 60 -2.82 -5.60 -6.63
N GLY A 61 -3.21 -5.86 -5.38
CA GLY A 61 -2.27 -6.12 -4.30
C GLY A 61 -1.44 -4.90 -3.89
N LEU A 62 -1.92 -3.68 -4.15
CA LEU A 62 -1.22 -2.46 -3.73
C LEU A 62 -1.25 -2.29 -2.21
N PRO A 63 -0.17 -1.79 -1.60
CA PRO A 63 -0.13 -1.57 -0.16
C PRO A 63 -1.09 -0.45 0.24
N LEU A 64 -2.00 -0.77 1.14
CA LEU A 64 -2.96 0.17 1.70
C LEU A 64 -2.86 0.19 3.23
N PRO A 65 -3.07 1.35 3.88
CA PRO A 65 -3.29 1.39 5.31
C PRO A 65 -4.44 0.46 5.71
N LEU A 66 -4.27 -0.26 6.83
CA LEU A 66 -5.23 -1.29 7.27
C LEU A 66 -6.69 -0.77 7.29
N ARG A 67 -6.91 0.42 7.85
CA ARG A 67 -8.25 1.05 7.92
C ARG A 67 -8.87 1.28 6.52
N ILE A 68 -8.05 1.66 5.52
CA ILE A 68 -8.51 1.88 4.14
C ILE A 68 -8.83 0.53 3.49
N ALA A 69 -7.96 -0.46 3.66
CA ALA A 69 -8.18 -1.82 3.16
C ALA A 69 -9.46 -2.45 3.74
N GLU A 70 -9.66 -2.37 5.06
CA GLU A 70 -10.88 -2.85 5.72
C GLU A 70 -12.14 -2.10 5.27
N SER A 71 -12.04 -0.77 5.11
CA SER A 71 -13.15 0.04 4.58
C SER A 71 -13.52 -0.41 3.16
N ALA A 72 -12.54 -0.61 2.28
CA ALA A 72 -12.75 -1.08 0.91
C ALA A 72 -13.33 -2.50 0.85
N ARG A 73 -12.96 -3.38 1.79
CA ARG A 73 -13.59 -4.71 1.92
C ARG A 73 -15.05 -4.59 2.35
N ARG A 74 -15.38 -3.74 3.31
CA ARG A 74 -16.77 -3.56 3.79
C ARG A 74 -17.66 -2.80 2.81
N MET A 75 -17.12 -1.76 2.19
CA MET A 75 -17.82 -0.83 1.29
C MET A 75 -17.04 -0.73 -0.03
N PRO A 76 -17.14 -1.74 -0.93
CA PRO A 76 -16.45 -1.71 -2.22
C PRO A 76 -16.82 -0.47 -3.05
N VAL A 77 -15.83 0.09 -3.72
CA VAL A 77 -15.98 1.24 -4.60
C VAL A 77 -16.16 0.74 -6.03
N ILE A 78 -17.32 1.04 -6.62
CA ILE A 78 -17.67 0.65 -8.00
C ILE A 78 -17.81 1.89 -8.85
N GLY A 79 -17.05 1.94 -9.93
CA GLY A 79 -17.13 2.94 -10.99
C GLY A 79 -18.05 2.51 -12.12
N VAL A 80 -18.61 3.50 -12.79
CA VAL A 80 -19.19 3.39 -14.14
C VAL A 80 -18.69 4.57 -14.96
N PRO A 81 -18.64 4.47 -16.32
CA PRO A 81 -18.37 5.62 -17.16
C PRO A 81 -19.30 6.79 -16.84
N HIS A 82 -18.84 8.02 -17.07
CA HIS A 82 -19.53 9.24 -16.63
C HIS A 82 -20.91 9.44 -17.27
N ASP A 83 -21.15 8.86 -18.45
CA ASP A 83 -22.40 8.84 -19.21
C ASP A 83 -23.40 7.77 -18.73
N HIS A 84 -22.97 6.89 -17.80
CA HIS A 84 -23.81 5.86 -17.21
C HIS A 84 -24.44 6.30 -15.89
N VAL A 85 -25.54 5.62 -15.51
CA VAL A 85 -26.21 5.88 -14.23
C VAL A 85 -25.33 5.40 -13.08
N ARG A 86 -25.07 6.29 -12.12
CA ARG A 86 -24.31 5.98 -10.91
C ARG A 86 -24.95 4.82 -10.14
N ILE A 87 -24.15 3.85 -9.74
CA ILE A 87 -24.62 2.72 -8.92
C ILE A 87 -25.05 3.24 -7.54
N ARG A 88 -26.32 2.96 -7.19
CA ARG A 88 -26.90 3.24 -5.88
C ARG A 88 -27.33 1.92 -5.26
N ARG A 89 -26.47 1.35 -4.43
CA ARG A 89 -26.65 0.04 -3.81
C ARG A 89 -26.18 0.08 -2.36
N SER A 90 -26.95 -0.49 -1.44
CA SER A 90 -26.51 -0.63 -0.05
C SER A 90 -25.22 -1.45 0.05
N GLY A 91 -24.28 -1.03 0.90
CA GLY A 91 -22.99 -1.68 1.07
C GLY A 91 -21.99 -1.42 -0.07
N VAL A 92 -22.20 -0.42 -0.92
CA VAL A 92 -21.36 -0.07 -2.06
C VAL A 92 -21.21 1.45 -2.18
N ILE A 93 -20.02 1.91 -2.51
CA ILE A 93 -19.76 3.29 -2.89
C ILE A 93 -19.74 3.36 -4.42
N GLY A 94 -20.77 3.95 -5.04
CA GLY A 94 -20.80 4.13 -6.50
C GLY A 94 -20.11 5.43 -6.92
N ARG A 95 -19.36 5.41 -8.02
CA ARG A 95 -18.72 6.57 -8.66
C ARG A 95 -19.04 6.65 -10.15
N ARG A 96 -19.05 7.86 -10.70
CA ARG A 96 -19.01 8.08 -12.16
C ARG A 96 -17.65 8.64 -12.51
N LEU A 97 -16.98 8.06 -13.47
CA LEU A 97 -15.61 8.39 -13.83
C LEU A 97 -15.49 8.63 -15.33
N ILE A 98 -14.72 9.62 -15.72
CA ILE A 98 -14.24 9.75 -17.09
C ILE A 98 -13.13 8.71 -17.24
N VAL A 99 -13.33 7.75 -18.13
CA VAL A 99 -12.39 6.66 -18.37
C VAL A 99 -12.09 6.55 -19.86
N GLU A 100 -10.86 6.23 -20.18
CA GLU A 100 -10.40 5.86 -21.52
C GLU A 100 -10.29 4.34 -21.65
N VAL A 101 -10.07 3.84 -22.85
CA VAL A 101 -10.04 2.39 -23.15
C VAL A 101 -9.07 1.64 -22.23
N ASN A 102 -7.89 2.20 -21.95
CA ASN A 102 -6.85 1.56 -21.15
C ASN A 102 -6.96 1.84 -19.65
N ASP A 103 -7.99 2.57 -19.21
CA ASP A 103 -8.20 2.84 -17.79
C ASP A 103 -8.86 1.70 -17.04
N VAL A 104 -9.52 0.78 -17.74
CA VAL A 104 -10.19 -0.38 -17.15
C VAL A 104 -9.55 -1.65 -17.70
N VAL A 105 -9.14 -2.52 -16.81
CA VAL A 105 -8.48 -3.80 -17.10
C VAL A 105 -9.19 -4.93 -16.37
N GLU A 106 -8.84 -6.16 -16.68
CA GLU A 106 -9.24 -7.35 -15.92
C GLU A 106 -8.06 -7.86 -15.08
N VAL A 107 -8.34 -8.10 -13.79
CA VAL A 107 -7.44 -8.79 -12.85
C VAL A 107 -8.17 -10.03 -12.37
N ASP A 108 -7.69 -11.21 -12.73
CA ASP A 108 -8.31 -12.50 -12.42
C ASP A 108 -9.81 -12.55 -12.80
N GLY A 109 -10.17 -12.04 -13.98
CA GLY A 109 -11.55 -12.00 -14.48
C GLY A 109 -12.45 -10.95 -13.80
N ILE A 110 -11.88 -10.02 -13.03
CA ILE A 110 -12.61 -8.95 -12.35
C ILE A 110 -12.19 -7.61 -12.97
N ARG A 111 -13.15 -6.87 -13.53
CA ARG A 111 -12.88 -5.55 -14.10
C ARG A 111 -12.61 -4.52 -13.01
N CYS A 112 -11.50 -3.80 -13.15
CA CYS A 112 -11.12 -2.71 -12.26
C CYS A 112 -10.32 -1.65 -13.01
N THR A 113 -10.09 -0.49 -12.38
CA THR A 113 -9.18 0.51 -12.94
C THR A 113 -7.78 -0.05 -13.06
N SER A 114 -7.06 0.34 -14.12
CA SER A 114 -5.66 -0.05 -14.35
C SER A 114 -4.77 0.39 -13.18
N LEU A 115 -3.59 -0.22 -13.08
CA LEU A 115 -2.65 0.01 -11.99
C LEU A 115 -2.32 1.51 -11.79
N LEU A 116 -1.94 2.18 -12.88
CA LEU A 116 -1.61 3.62 -12.86
C LEU A 116 -2.84 4.50 -12.61
N ARG A 117 -3.98 4.15 -13.18
CA ARG A 117 -5.24 4.83 -12.90
C ARG A 117 -5.63 4.69 -11.44
N THR A 118 -5.50 3.50 -10.87
CA THR A 118 -5.76 3.23 -9.45
C THR A 118 -4.85 4.05 -8.55
N TRP A 119 -3.54 4.11 -8.84
CA TRP A 119 -2.61 4.97 -8.12
C TRP A 119 -3.04 6.44 -8.14
N ALA A 120 -3.44 6.96 -9.31
CA ALA A 120 -3.92 8.34 -9.44
C ALA A 120 -5.18 8.62 -8.60
N GLU A 121 -6.09 7.65 -8.49
CA GLU A 121 -7.32 7.74 -7.69
C GLU A 121 -7.04 7.66 -6.19
N LEU A 122 -6.07 6.85 -5.78
CA LEU A 122 -5.66 6.74 -4.37
C LEU A 122 -5.15 8.08 -3.82
N ALA A 123 -4.56 8.93 -4.66
CA ALA A 123 -4.13 10.28 -4.27
C ALA A 123 -5.27 11.18 -3.77
N GLU A 124 -6.53 10.84 -4.05
CA GLU A 124 -7.69 11.57 -3.52
C GLU A 124 -7.91 11.35 -2.03
N THR A 125 -7.42 10.21 -1.50
CA THR A 125 -7.76 9.74 -0.15
C THR A 125 -6.54 9.41 0.70
N LEU A 126 -5.41 9.05 0.09
CA LEU A 126 -4.20 8.73 0.83
C LEU A 126 -3.36 9.97 1.14
N PRO A 127 -2.91 10.16 2.38
CA PRO A 127 -1.83 11.09 2.70
C PRO A 127 -0.54 10.76 1.92
N VAL A 128 0.31 11.78 1.72
CA VAL A 128 1.55 11.66 0.94
C VAL A 128 2.43 10.48 1.37
N PRO A 129 2.68 10.20 2.67
CA PRO A 129 3.51 9.04 3.05
C PRO A 129 2.97 7.71 2.53
N HIS A 130 1.67 7.48 2.64
CA HIS A 130 1.04 6.25 2.15
C HIS A 130 0.98 6.19 0.62
N LEU A 131 0.75 7.33 -0.06
CA LEU A 131 0.77 7.37 -1.52
C LEU A 131 2.20 7.13 -2.04
N THR A 132 3.22 7.65 -1.34
CA THR A 132 4.62 7.37 -1.65
C THR A 132 4.94 5.88 -1.47
N ALA A 133 4.43 5.23 -0.42
CA ALA A 133 4.60 3.79 -0.24
C ALA A 133 3.99 2.98 -1.41
N VAL A 134 2.86 3.41 -1.96
CA VAL A 134 2.31 2.82 -3.19
C VAL A 134 3.21 3.12 -4.39
N SER A 135 3.75 4.33 -4.50
CA SER A 135 4.68 4.69 -5.59
C SER A 135 5.97 3.86 -5.53
N ASP A 136 6.57 3.72 -4.35
CA ASP A 136 7.76 2.89 -4.11
C ASP A 136 7.49 1.43 -4.53
N PHE A 137 6.34 0.87 -4.13
CA PHE A 137 5.93 -0.47 -4.50
C PHE A 137 5.83 -0.65 -6.02
N LEU A 138 5.30 0.36 -6.73
CA LEU A 138 5.16 0.32 -8.18
C LEU A 138 6.49 0.35 -8.92
N ILE A 139 7.47 1.12 -8.41
CA ILE A 139 8.78 1.31 -9.07
C ILE A 139 9.89 0.42 -8.48
N ALA A 140 9.58 -0.45 -7.52
CA ALA A 140 10.54 -1.27 -6.79
C ALA A 140 11.46 -2.09 -7.72
N HIS A 141 12.75 -2.10 -7.45
CA HIS A 141 13.74 -2.85 -8.25
C HIS A 141 13.44 -4.34 -8.39
N ARG A 142 12.87 -4.95 -7.34
CA ARG A 142 12.61 -6.40 -7.32
C ARG A 142 11.48 -6.83 -8.26
N MET A 143 10.53 -5.94 -8.52
CA MET A 143 9.40 -6.19 -9.42
C MET A 143 8.84 -4.84 -9.90
N THR A 144 9.44 -4.29 -10.94
CA THR A 144 9.01 -3.02 -11.51
C THR A 144 7.67 -3.18 -12.22
N LEU A 145 6.60 -2.71 -11.60
CA LEU A 145 5.25 -2.71 -12.15
C LEU A 145 4.96 -1.45 -12.96
N ALA A 146 5.67 -0.36 -12.66
CA ALA A 146 5.61 0.91 -13.38
C ALA A 146 6.95 1.65 -13.25
N THR A 147 7.22 2.56 -14.17
CA THR A 147 8.37 3.46 -14.08
C THR A 147 7.98 4.80 -13.47
N ARG A 148 8.94 5.55 -12.94
CA ARG A 148 8.73 6.94 -12.48
C ARG A 148 8.13 7.81 -13.58
N GLY A 149 8.63 7.70 -14.82
CA GLY A 149 8.10 8.43 -15.97
C GLY A 149 6.62 8.13 -16.27
N GLN A 150 6.17 6.89 -16.05
CA GLN A 150 4.74 6.54 -16.18
C GLN A 150 3.88 7.17 -15.07
N LEU A 151 4.40 7.27 -13.83
CA LEU A 151 3.72 7.98 -12.74
C LEU A 151 3.60 9.48 -13.07
N GLU A 152 4.67 10.10 -13.59
CA GLU A 152 4.65 11.49 -14.04
C GLU A 152 3.68 11.74 -15.19
N GLN A 153 3.67 10.85 -16.20
CA GLN A 153 2.72 10.93 -17.30
C GLN A 153 1.28 10.80 -16.80
N THR A 154 1.04 9.88 -15.88
CA THR A 154 -0.27 9.71 -15.24
C THR A 154 -0.67 10.96 -14.45
N HIS A 155 0.26 11.55 -13.68
CA HIS A 155 -0.01 12.80 -12.98
C HIS A 155 -0.43 13.93 -13.96
N ARG A 156 0.31 14.11 -15.05
CA ARG A 156 -0.02 15.13 -16.08
C ARG A 156 -1.42 14.95 -16.67
N ARG A 157 -1.85 13.70 -16.84
CA ARG A 157 -3.20 13.40 -17.35
C ARG A 157 -4.32 13.79 -16.36
N PHE A 158 -4.03 13.78 -15.06
CA PHE A 158 -5.01 14.08 -14.00
C PHE A 158 -4.74 15.40 -13.28
N LEU A 159 -4.18 16.40 -13.97
CA LEU A 159 -4.00 17.76 -13.44
C LEU A 159 -5.35 18.39 -13.07
N GLY A 160 -5.35 19.22 -12.01
CA GLY A 160 -6.54 19.94 -11.54
C GLY A 160 -7.56 19.09 -10.77
N GLY A 161 -7.47 17.77 -10.79
CA GLY A 161 -8.34 16.88 -10.03
C GLY A 161 -7.95 16.74 -8.55
N ARG A 162 -8.79 16.05 -7.78
CA ARG A 162 -8.45 15.67 -6.41
C ARG A 162 -7.13 14.90 -6.40
N GLY A 163 -6.30 15.13 -5.38
CA GLY A 163 -4.98 14.49 -5.27
C GLY A 163 -3.90 15.10 -6.18
N SER A 164 -4.20 16.13 -6.99
CA SER A 164 -3.22 16.78 -7.88
C SER A 164 -2.00 17.33 -7.16
N LYS A 165 -2.12 17.72 -5.89
CA LYS A 165 -0.99 18.17 -5.04
C LYS A 165 -0.22 17.02 -4.40
N ALA A 166 -0.87 15.91 -4.09
CA ALA A 166 -0.22 14.77 -3.45
C ALA A 166 0.61 13.94 -4.43
N ARG A 167 0.16 13.79 -5.67
CA ARG A 167 0.87 12.98 -6.70
C ARG A 167 2.30 13.45 -6.98
N PRO A 168 2.59 14.72 -7.29
CA PRO A 168 3.97 15.14 -7.54
C PRO A 168 4.86 14.93 -6.31
N LEU A 169 4.39 15.25 -5.12
CA LEU A 169 5.13 14.99 -3.89
C LEU A 169 5.45 13.50 -3.69
N ALA A 170 4.48 12.62 -3.97
CA ALA A 170 4.70 11.19 -3.86
C ALA A 170 5.66 10.66 -4.94
N ILE A 171 5.70 11.25 -6.13
CA ILE A 171 6.67 10.93 -7.18
C ILE A 171 8.06 11.42 -6.80
N ASP A 172 8.20 12.65 -6.33
CA ASP A 172 9.48 13.24 -5.94
C ASP A 172 10.12 12.45 -4.80
N LEU A 173 9.30 12.02 -3.83
CA LEU A 173 9.72 11.23 -2.69
C LEU A 173 9.82 9.72 -2.97
N ALA A 174 9.46 9.24 -4.16
CA ALA A 174 9.49 7.81 -4.45
C ALA A 174 10.93 7.28 -4.50
N ASN A 175 11.13 6.07 -3.96
CA ASN A 175 12.44 5.42 -3.88
C ASN A 175 12.30 3.92 -4.20
N GLU A 176 12.96 3.48 -5.27
CA GLU A 176 12.91 2.12 -5.77
C GLU A 176 13.58 1.07 -4.86
N LYS A 177 14.38 1.53 -3.88
CA LYS A 177 15.08 0.67 -2.92
C LYS A 177 14.24 0.38 -1.67
N SER A 178 13.11 1.03 -1.46
CA SER A 178 12.23 0.73 -0.34
C SER A 178 11.57 -0.64 -0.52
N GLU A 179 11.59 -1.48 0.50
CA GLU A 179 11.14 -2.87 0.42
C GLU A 179 9.84 -3.14 1.19
N SER A 180 9.44 -2.20 2.02
CA SER A 180 8.17 -2.29 2.74
C SER A 180 7.44 -0.95 2.79
N PRO A 181 6.09 -0.98 2.88
CA PRO A 181 5.30 0.25 3.03
C PRO A 181 5.70 1.06 4.27
N ARG A 182 6.11 0.40 5.36
CA ARG A 182 6.48 1.06 6.60
C ARG A 182 7.85 1.75 6.53
N GLU A 183 8.79 1.19 5.79
CA GLU A 183 10.05 1.88 5.47
C GLU A 183 9.80 3.15 4.67
N SER A 184 8.95 3.07 3.64
CA SER A 184 8.53 4.23 2.83
C SER A 184 7.88 5.31 3.70
N GLU A 185 6.91 4.94 4.52
CA GLU A 185 6.20 5.85 5.43
C GLU A 185 7.16 6.52 6.41
N LEU A 186 8.09 5.75 7.01
CA LEU A 186 9.10 6.27 7.93
C LEU A 186 10.02 7.27 7.23
N ARG A 187 10.57 6.90 6.08
CA ARG A 187 11.44 7.77 5.29
C ARG A 187 10.76 9.09 4.95
N VAL A 188 9.54 9.03 4.43
CA VAL A 188 8.76 10.22 4.06
C VAL A 188 8.43 11.08 5.28
N LEU A 189 8.09 10.47 6.41
CA LEU A 189 7.85 11.17 7.67
C LEU A 189 9.08 11.98 8.11
N LEU A 190 10.28 11.39 8.02
CA LEU A 190 11.53 12.07 8.36
C LEU A 190 11.79 13.27 7.43
N VAL A 191 11.64 13.07 6.12
CA VAL A 191 11.86 14.13 5.12
C VAL A 191 10.83 15.26 5.28
N MET A 192 9.56 14.94 5.48
CA MET A 192 8.51 15.95 5.71
C MET A 192 8.69 16.72 7.02
N ALA A 193 9.40 16.13 7.99
CA ALA A 193 9.79 16.82 9.23
C ALA A 193 11.06 17.69 9.09
N GLY A 194 11.58 17.86 7.85
CA GLY A 194 12.75 18.68 7.55
C GLY A 194 14.09 18.00 7.86
N LEU A 195 14.11 16.69 8.04
CA LEU A 195 15.35 15.93 8.18
C LEU A 195 15.89 15.54 6.79
N PRO A 196 17.21 15.34 6.63
CA PRO A 196 17.77 14.79 5.39
C PRO A 196 17.12 13.46 5.02
N GLU A 197 17.09 13.13 3.74
CA GLU A 197 16.61 11.83 3.31
C GLU A 197 17.64 10.74 3.67
N PRO A 198 17.25 9.68 4.39
CA PRO A 198 18.12 8.54 4.66
C PRO A 198 18.25 7.63 3.43
N GLU A 199 19.35 6.92 3.32
CA GLU A 199 19.54 5.83 2.37
C GLU A 199 18.67 4.63 2.77
N CYS A 200 18.06 3.95 1.76
CA CYS A 200 17.19 2.80 1.99
C CYS A 200 17.91 1.48 1.76
N ASN A 201 17.63 0.49 2.62
CA ASN A 201 18.03 -0.91 2.46
C ASN A 201 19.53 -1.08 2.18
N VAL A 202 20.34 -0.51 3.07
CA VAL A 202 21.79 -0.43 2.93
C VAL A 202 22.47 -1.62 3.57
N GLU A 203 23.38 -2.26 2.85
CA GLU A 203 24.26 -3.27 3.39
C GLU A 203 25.46 -2.60 4.09
N ILE A 204 25.76 -3.07 5.30
CA ILE A 204 26.88 -2.64 6.12
C ILE A 204 27.89 -3.77 6.19
N TYR A 205 29.16 -3.43 5.99
CA TYR A 205 30.28 -4.35 6.01
C TYR A 205 31.35 -3.89 7.00
N ASP A 206 32.05 -4.85 7.58
CA ASP A 206 33.29 -4.67 8.36
C ASP A 206 34.45 -5.29 7.55
N GLY A 207 35.16 -4.47 6.81
CA GLY A 207 36.05 -4.95 5.77
C GLY A 207 35.31 -5.78 4.72
N PRO A 208 35.72 -7.04 4.45
CA PRO A 208 35.00 -7.91 3.52
C PRO A 208 33.79 -8.63 4.12
N ARG A 209 33.61 -8.55 5.45
CA ARG A 209 32.57 -9.30 6.19
C ARG A 209 31.25 -8.53 6.16
N PHE A 210 30.20 -9.17 5.65
CA PHE A 210 28.83 -8.66 5.79
C PHE A 210 28.39 -8.66 7.25
N VAL A 211 27.88 -7.53 7.73
CA VAL A 211 27.39 -7.35 9.10
C VAL A 211 25.88 -7.35 9.13
N ALA A 212 25.26 -6.44 8.38
CA ALA A 212 23.82 -6.27 8.41
C ALA A 212 23.33 -5.58 7.12
N ARG A 213 22.06 -5.77 6.83
CA ARG A 213 21.29 -4.90 5.94
C ARG A 213 20.26 -4.15 6.78
N VAL A 214 20.26 -2.83 6.68
CA VAL A 214 19.46 -1.95 7.53
C VAL A 214 18.43 -1.18 6.69
N ASP A 215 17.25 -0.94 7.27
CA ASP A 215 16.12 -0.33 6.54
C ASP A 215 16.45 1.09 6.09
N LEU A 216 16.91 1.95 7.03
CA LEU A 216 17.27 3.33 6.76
C LEU A 216 18.61 3.70 7.41
N LEU A 217 19.47 4.38 6.66
CA LEU A 217 20.81 4.78 7.10
C LEU A 217 21.06 6.26 6.82
N TYR A 218 21.45 7.00 7.83
CA TYR A 218 22.18 8.27 7.69
C TYR A 218 23.70 7.98 7.76
N ARG A 219 24.31 7.76 6.61
CA ARG A 219 25.71 7.28 6.50
C ARG A 219 26.69 8.19 7.20
N ASP A 220 26.65 9.51 6.90
CA ASP A 220 27.56 10.51 7.47
C ASP A 220 27.45 10.67 8.97
N LYS A 221 26.33 10.20 9.55
CA LYS A 221 26.03 10.26 10.97
C LYS A 221 26.09 8.88 11.62
N ARG A 222 26.44 7.84 10.88
CA ARG A 222 26.42 6.44 11.34
C ARG A 222 25.18 6.13 12.17
N THR A 223 24.00 6.51 11.63
CA THR A 223 22.72 6.37 12.34
C THR A 223 21.78 5.47 11.56
N VAL A 224 21.41 4.37 12.19
CA VAL A 224 20.51 3.33 11.66
C VAL A 224 19.14 3.48 12.27
N LEU A 225 18.10 3.41 11.45
CA LEU A 225 16.70 3.27 11.86
C LEU A 225 16.14 1.97 11.26
N GLU A 226 15.52 1.15 12.09
CA GLU A 226 14.84 -0.08 11.66
C GLU A 226 13.40 -0.11 12.16
N TYR A 227 12.48 -0.45 11.27
CA TYR A 227 11.09 -0.65 11.62
C TYR A 227 10.88 -2.06 12.18
N HIS A 228 10.37 -2.14 13.39
CA HIS A 228 9.99 -3.38 14.02
C HIS A 228 8.47 -3.49 14.09
N GLY A 229 7.88 -4.36 13.27
CA GLY A 229 6.45 -4.71 13.35
C GLY A 229 6.12 -5.46 14.66
N ASP A 230 4.84 -5.44 15.03
CA ASP A 230 4.30 -6.12 16.24
C ASP A 230 4.22 -7.67 16.07
N HIS A 231 5.20 -8.30 15.44
CA HIS A 231 5.20 -9.75 15.35
C HIS A 231 5.61 -10.37 16.69
N HIS A 232 4.87 -11.40 17.11
CA HIS A 232 5.31 -12.30 18.20
C HIS A 232 6.68 -12.86 17.81
N ARG A 233 7.75 -12.33 18.42
CA ARG A 233 9.12 -12.69 18.06
C ARG A 233 9.44 -14.06 18.60
N ASP A 234 9.82 -14.96 17.71
CA ASP A 234 10.51 -16.18 18.08
C ASP A 234 11.75 -15.80 18.92
N PRO A 235 11.98 -16.41 20.10
CA PRO A 235 13.14 -16.14 20.95
C PRO A 235 14.48 -16.24 20.21
N GLN A 236 14.60 -17.12 19.23
CA GLN A 236 15.81 -17.26 18.42
C GLN A 236 16.01 -16.07 17.47
N GLN A 237 14.92 -15.56 16.89
CA GLN A 237 14.98 -14.36 16.03
C GLN A 237 15.34 -13.13 16.86
N TRP A 238 14.74 -12.98 18.04
CA TRP A 238 15.09 -11.89 18.96
C TRP A 238 16.58 -11.91 19.34
N SER A 239 17.14 -13.08 19.69
CA SER A 239 18.57 -13.22 20.01
C SER A 239 19.48 -12.82 18.85
N ARG A 240 19.12 -13.17 17.60
CA ARG A 240 19.86 -12.78 16.40
C ARG A 240 19.81 -11.26 16.19
N ASP A 241 18.64 -10.65 16.36
CA ASP A 241 18.45 -9.21 16.22
C ASP A 241 19.27 -8.43 17.26
N GLN A 242 19.33 -8.92 18.52
CA GLN A 242 20.16 -8.30 19.56
C GLN A 242 21.66 -8.40 19.24
N ARG A 243 22.13 -9.54 18.73
CA ARG A 243 23.53 -9.71 18.31
C ARG A 243 23.88 -8.78 17.16
N ARG A 244 23.03 -8.71 16.15
CA ARG A 244 23.19 -7.82 14.98
C ARG A 244 23.26 -6.35 15.41
N ARG A 245 22.38 -5.94 16.31
CA ARG A 245 22.40 -4.60 16.89
C ARG A 245 23.69 -4.31 17.65
N ALA A 246 24.10 -5.21 18.54
CA ALA A 246 25.36 -5.04 19.32
C ALA A 246 26.57 -4.93 18.39
N GLU A 247 26.59 -5.67 17.30
CA GLU A 247 27.64 -5.61 16.29
C GLU A 247 27.66 -4.27 15.55
N LEU A 248 26.51 -3.74 15.12
CA LEU A 248 26.40 -2.40 14.56
C LEU A 248 26.88 -1.31 15.52
N GLU A 249 26.48 -1.42 16.80
CA GLU A 249 26.89 -0.48 17.86
C GLU A 249 28.41 -0.55 18.10
N SER A 250 29.04 -1.74 18.06
CA SER A 250 30.48 -1.92 18.20
C SER A 250 31.27 -1.29 17.04
N LEU A 251 30.67 -1.20 15.86
CA LEU A 251 31.22 -0.50 14.69
C LEU A 251 30.93 1.02 14.71
N GLY A 252 30.45 1.56 15.83
CA GLY A 252 30.18 2.98 16.00
C GLY A 252 28.85 3.47 15.41
N TYR A 253 27.96 2.59 14.97
CA TYR A 253 26.62 2.98 14.52
C TYR A 253 25.71 3.26 15.72
N ARG A 254 24.93 4.33 15.63
CA ARG A 254 23.81 4.60 16.52
C ARG A 254 22.59 3.89 15.98
N TYR A 255 21.92 3.15 16.81
CA TYR A 255 20.76 2.36 16.41
C TYR A 255 19.48 2.88 17.06
N THR A 256 18.40 2.98 16.30
CA THR A 256 17.07 3.24 16.84
C THR A 256 16.03 2.37 16.16
N SER A 257 15.26 1.64 16.97
CA SER A 257 14.09 0.94 16.51
C SER A 257 12.88 1.88 16.41
N VAL A 258 12.06 1.65 15.42
CA VAL A 258 10.79 2.34 15.16
C VAL A 258 9.68 1.32 15.19
N THR A 259 8.58 1.63 15.84
CA THR A 259 7.41 0.77 16.00
C THR A 259 6.16 1.41 15.43
N ALA A 260 5.04 0.68 15.37
CA ALA A 260 3.76 1.22 14.92
C ALA A 260 3.32 2.46 15.72
N ARG A 261 3.63 2.50 17.05
CA ARG A 261 3.29 3.63 17.93
C ARG A 261 4.00 4.93 17.56
N ASP A 262 5.20 4.85 17.00
CA ASP A 262 5.95 6.03 16.55
C ASP A 262 5.28 6.73 15.36
N PHE A 263 4.37 6.08 14.63
CA PHE A 263 3.58 6.70 13.57
C PHE A 263 2.32 7.41 14.11
N ASP A 264 1.79 6.97 15.26
CA ASP A 264 0.64 7.62 15.90
C ASP A 264 1.04 8.97 16.53
N ASP A 265 2.23 9.02 17.18
CA ASP A 265 2.87 10.25 17.67
C ASP A 265 4.37 10.25 17.34
N PRO A 266 4.76 10.86 16.21
CA PRO A 266 6.15 10.87 15.77
C PRO A 266 7.06 11.83 16.54
N SER A 267 6.54 12.63 17.45
CA SER A 267 7.28 13.72 18.12
C SER A 267 8.54 13.22 18.84
N ALA A 268 8.40 12.13 19.61
CA ALA A 268 9.50 11.53 20.35
C ALA A 268 10.56 10.91 19.42
N LEU A 269 10.12 10.22 18.36
CA LEU A 269 10.99 9.67 17.32
C LEU A 269 11.79 10.78 16.64
N LEU A 270 11.12 11.81 16.15
CA LEU A 270 11.76 12.94 15.46
C LEU A 270 12.75 13.65 16.36
N ALA A 271 12.41 13.89 17.63
CA ALA A 271 13.33 14.47 18.60
C ALA A 271 14.56 13.59 18.83
N ARG A 272 14.39 12.26 18.90
CA ARG A 272 15.49 11.29 19.03
C ARG A 272 16.40 11.30 17.82
N VAL A 273 15.83 11.26 16.62
CA VAL A 273 16.60 11.28 15.37
C VAL A 273 17.35 12.61 15.23
N ARG A 274 16.72 13.76 15.49
CA ARG A 274 17.40 15.08 15.49
C ARG A 274 18.61 15.10 16.42
N ARG A 275 18.47 14.55 17.64
CA ARG A 275 19.62 14.46 18.58
C ARG A 275 20.74 13.58 18.04
N PHE A 276 20.42 12.49 17.36
CA PHE A 276 21.44 11.61 16.76
C PHE A 276 22.17 12.30 15.62
N LEU A 277 21.45 13.01 14.75
CA LEU A 277 22.04 13.71 13.62
C LEU A 277 22.85 14.97 14.02
N ALA A 278 22.49 15.61 15.14
CA ALA A 278 23.22 16.76 15.66
C ALA A 278 24.59 16.41 16.27
N ARG A 279 24.80 15.15 16.67
CA ARG A 279 26.08 14.71 17.26
C ARG A 279 27.09 14.40 16.14
N PRO A 280 28.39 14.67 16.36
CA PRO A 280 29.42 14.21 15.43
C PRO A 280 29.36 12.68 15.28
N ALA A 281 29.77 12.16 14.13
CA ALA A 281 29.87 10.71 13.94
C ALA A 281 30.89 10.15 14.94
N ASN A 282 30.56 9.03 15.60
CA ASN A 282 31.55 8.32 16.39
C ASN A 282 32.55 7.70 15.39
N HIS A 283 33.76 8.21 15.36
CA HIS A 283 34.87 7.54 14.69
C HIS A 283 35.38 6.48 15.69
N ALA A 284 35.17 5.19 15.36
CA ALA A 284 35.83 4.10 16.05
C ALA A 284 37.29 4.01 15.62
#